data_00843b2eb5c4630e074449eb434082d5
#
_entry.id   00843b2eb5c4630e074449eb434082d5
#
_cell.length_a   1.000
_cell.length_b   1.000
_cell.length_c   1.000
_cell.angle_alpha   90.00
_cell.angle_beta   90.00
_cell.angle_gamma   90.00
#
_symmetry.space_group_name_H-M   'P 1'
#
loop_
_entity.id
_entity.type
_entity.pdbx_description
1 polymer ?
#
loop_
_entity_poly.entity_id
_entity_poly.type
_entity_poly.pdbx_seq_one_letter_code
_entity_poly.pdbx_strand_id
1 'polypeptide(L)'
;AVTLYALLLSPFIILNSCKNACEEKDFEDTANYLEQMLYSFKRIPKILTSLEDAALVFPEGKMHKVIQSAVHKIQNETEEGNLYHAAFQDIEDSYSCRRLIQTHEFLVKAEEIGGDFSNALHILLLDRQLWVERVYELAQQRRNIRRNIFISLLLSAGICKISMIMLPKEFMALDHPLSQSMTAAYMISGITIWFWGQKK
;
A
#
# COMPACT_ATOMS: atom_id res chain seq x y z
N ALA A 1 -1.96 -18.25 29.80
CA ALA A 1 -1.31 -18.59 28.51
C ALA A 1 -1.88 -17.73 27.36
N VAL A 2 -3.20 -17.73 27.10
CA VAL A 2 -3.85 -17.00 25.98
C VAL A 2 -3.65 -15.48 26.08
N THR A 3 -3.80 -14.91 27.26
CA THR A 3 -3.59 -13.47 27.50
C THR A 3 -2.15 -13.03 27.24
N LEU A 4 -1.19 -13.85 27.63
CA LEU A 4 0.24 -13.59 27.42
C LEU A 4 0.61 -13.67 25.92
N TYR A 5 0.01 -14.63 25.20
CA TYR A 5 0.15 -14.77 23.75
C TYR A 5 -0.45 -13.58 22.97
N ALA A 6 -1.66 -13.13 23.37
CA ALA A 6 -2.30 -11.96 22.79
C ALA A 6 -1.49 -10.67 23.04
N LEU A 7 -0.89 -10.53 24.22
CA LEU A 7 -0.06 -9.38 24.61
C LEU A 7 1.26 -9.34 23.82
N LEU A 8 1.86 -10.50 23.52
CA LEU A 8 3.06 -10.61 22.71
C LEU A 8 2.79 -10.30 21.22
N LEU A 9 1.59 -10.59 20.71
CA LEU A 9 1.22 -10.35 19.31
C LEU A 9 0.73 -8.91 19.06
N SER A 10 0.21 -8.21 20.09
CA SER A 10 -0.37 -6.88 19.95
C SER A 10 0.59 -5.85 19.32
N PRO A 11 1.87 -5.70 19.73
CA PRO A 11 2.77 -4.74 19.13
C PRO A 11 3.06 -5.06 17.65
N PHE A 12 3.12 -6.35 17.31
CA PHE A 12 3.35 -6.76 15.93
C PHE A 12 2.15 -6.46 15.00
N ILE A 13 0.93 -6.62 15.50
CA ILE A 13 -0.30 -6.27 14.77
C ILE A 13 -0.35 -4.76 14.52
N ILE A 14 -0.02 -3.95 15.52
CA ILE A 14 0.00 -2.49 15.42
C ILE A 14 1.05 -2.04 14.40
N LEU A 15 2.27 -2.56 14.50
CA LEU A 15 3.35 -2.22 13.57
C LEU A 15 3.00 -2.59 12.12
N ASN A 16 2.41 -3.77 11.90
CA ASN A 16 2.00 -4.19 10.57
C ASN A 16 0.85 -3.35 10.02
N SER A 17 -0.07 -2.91 10.88
CA SER A 17 -1.17 -2.01 10.50
C SER A 17 -0.65 -0.62 10.11
N CYS A 18 0.29 -0.06 10.88
CA CYS A 18 0.94 1.21 10.56
C CYS A 18 1.74 1.14 9.25
N LYS A 19 2.47 0.04 9.04
CA LYS A 19 3.22 -0.19 7.81
C LYS A 19 2.29 -0.25 6.59
N ASN A 20 1.20 -1.01 6.66
CA ASN A 20 0.23 -1.12 5.58
C ASN A 20 -0.43 0.23 5.25
N ALA A 21 -0.74 1.04 6.26
CA ALA A 21 -1.32 2.38 6.07
C ALA A 21 -0.31 3.33 5.40
N CYS A 22 0.97 3.23 5.75
CA CYS A 22 2.03 4.01 5.12
C CYS A 22 2.23 3.60 3.65
N GLU A 23 2.27 2.31 3.35
CA GLU A 23 2.38 1.78 1.98
C GLU A 23 1.17 2.16 1.12
N GLU A 24 -0.04 2.16 1.67
CA GLU A 24 -1.26 2.59 0.97
C GLU A 24 -1.18 4.09 0.62
N LYS A 25 -0.74 4.92 1.55
CA LYS A 25 -0.55 6.35 1.32
C LYS A 25 0.56 6.63 0.30
N ASP A 26 1.71 5.98 0.41
CA ASP A 26 2.82 6.13 -0.55
C ASP A 26 2.39 5.70 -1.96
N PHE A 27 1.52 4.68 -2.06
CA PHE A 27 0.92 4.27 -3.34
C PHE A 27 -0.01 5.35 -3.91
N GLU A 28 -0.93 5.89 -3.09
CA GLU A 28 -1.86 6.94 -3.52
C GLU A 28 -1.12 8.21 -3.96
N ASP A 29 -0.14 8.64 -3.17
CA ASP A 29 0.70 9.79 -3.49
C ASP A 29 1.43 9.57 -4.83
N THR A 30 2.04 8.39 -5.04
CA THR A 30 2.73 8.04 -6.29
C THR A 30 1.77 8.01 -7.48
N ALA A 31 0.59 7.41 -7.32
CA ALA A 31 -0.41 7.30 -8.38
C ALA A 31 -0.93 8.69 -8.81
N ASN A 32 -1.22 9.56 -7.84
CA ASN A 32 -1.68 10.93 -8.11
C ASN A 32 -0.57 11.80 -8.72
N TYR A 33 0.66 11.65 -8.23
CA TYR A 33 1.82 12.33 -8.82
C TYR A 33 2.02 11.96 -10.28
N LEU A 34 2.05 10.66 -10.61
CA LEU A 34 2.21 10.19 -11.99
C LEU A 34 1.09 10.69 -12.92
N GLU A 35 -0.13 10.72 -12.42
CA GLU A 35 -1.26 11.25 -13.17
C GLU A 35 -1.06 12.71 -13.53
N GLN A 36 -0.75 13.53 -12.53
CA GLN A 36 -0.57 14.96 -12.71
C GLN A 36 0.62 15.27 -13.61
N MET A 37 1.75 14.59 -13.42
CA MET A 37 2.93 14.73 -14.27
C MET A 37 2.62 14.43 -15.73
N LEU A 38 1.96 13.31 -16.02
CA LEU A 38 1.62 12.91 -17.39
C LEU A 38 0.60 13.86 -18.04
N TYR A 39 -0.41 14.32 -17.30
CA TYR A 39 -1.39 15.29 -17.82
C TYR A 39 -0.77 16.65 -18.09
N SER A 40 0.07 17.15 -17.17
CA SER A 40 0.74 18.43 -17.36
C SER A 40 1.73 18.38 -18.51
N PHE A 41 2.55 17.32 -18.59
CA PHE A 41 3.52 17.13 -19.66
C PHE A 41 2.84 16.96 -21.04
N LYS A 42 1.66 16.33 -21.11
CA LYS A 42 0.88 16.23 -22.34
C LYS A 42 0.40 17.61 -22.83
N ARG A 43 0.12 18.53 -21.90
CA ARG A 43 -0.29 19.89 -22.22
C ARG A 43 0.90 20.77 -22.62
N ILE A 44 1.97 20.71 -21.85
CA ILE A 44 3.20 21.46 -22.04
C ILE A 44 4.36 20.47 -21.81
N PRO A 45 5.08 20.07 -22.89
CA PRO A 45 6.14 19.07 -22.78
C PRO A 45 7.42 19.65 -22.15
N LYS A 46 7.31 20.03 -20.88
CA LYS A 46 8.35 20.58 -20.02
C LYS A 46 8.28 19.95 -18.63
N ILE A 47 9.37 19.30 -18.21
CA ILE A 47 9.47 18.62 -16.92
C ILE A 47 9.29 19.60 -15.76
N LEU A 48 9.97 20.75 -15.82
CA LEU A 48 9.87 21.76 -14.78
C LEU A 48 8.44 22.22 -14.55
N THR A 49 7.73 22.59 -15.63
CA THR A 49 6.32 23.01 -15.54
C THR A 49 5.43 21.89 -15.00
N SER A 50 5.70 20.64 -15.41
CA SER A 50 4.94 19.49 -14.93
C SER A 50 5.16 19.21 -13.45
N LEU A 51 6.37 19.41 -12.93
CA LEU A 51 6.69 19.32 -11.51
C LEU A 51 6.02 20.44 -10.71
N GLU A 52 6.03 21.67 -11.21
CA GLU A 52 5.35 22.80 -10.57
C GLU A 52 3.84 22.58 -10.49
N ASP A 53 3.22 22.11 -11.56
CA ASP A 53 1.80 21.73 -11.57
C ASP A 53 1.51 20.57 -10.60
N ALA A 54 2.40 19.58 -10.54
CA ALA A 54 2.26 18.48 -9.58
C ALA A 54 2.38 18.97 -8.13
N ALA A 55 3.27 19.92 -7.84
CA ALA A 55 3.41 20.51 -6.50
C ALA A 55 2.12 21.17 -6.01
N LEU A 56 1.28 21.70 -6.89
CA LEU A 56 0.00 22.32 -6.52
C LEU A 56 -1.04 21.30 -6.02
N VAL A 57 -0.93 20.04 -6.46
CA VAL A 57 -1.84 18.96 -6.02
C VAL A 57 -1.47 18.47 -4.61
N PHE A 58 -0.21 18.64 -4.22
CA PHE A 58 0.31 18.24 -2.91
C PHE A 58 0.67 19.46 -2.07
N PRO A 59 -0.30 20.12 -1.40
CA PRO A 59 -0.02 21.34 -0.63
C PRO A 59 0.91 21.09 0.57
N GLU A 60 0.90 19.88 1.11
CA GLU A 60 1.70 19.48 2.28
C GLU A 60 2.09 17.98 2.21
N GLY A 61 3.09 17.58 2.97
CA GLY A 61 3.47 16.19 3.18
C GLY A 61 4.82 15.79 2.58
N LYS A 62 5.04 14.47 2.51
CA LYS A 62 6.29 13.89 2.01
C LYS A 62 6.47 14.18 0.52
N MET A 63 5.41 13.95 -0.30
CA MET A 63 5.44 14.19 -1.74
C MET A 63 5.72 15.66 -2.08
N HIS A 64 5.08 16.60 -1.40
CA HIS A 64 5.32 18.03 -1.57
C HIS A 64 6.80 18.40 -1.39
N LYS A 65 7.42 17.91 -0.32
CA LYS A 65 8.83 18.21 0.00
C LYS A 65 9.80 17.71 -1.08
N VAL A 66 9.59 16.49 -1.56
CA VAL A 66 10.48 15.90 -2.58
C VAL A 66 10.26 16.54 -3.95
N ILE A 67 9.03 16.91 -4.32
CA ILE A 67 8.76 17.67 -5.54
C ILE A 67 9.40 19.05 -5.47
N GLN A 68 9.27 19.76 -4.35
CA GLN A 68 9.91 21.06 -4.18
C GLN A 68 11.44 20.98 -4.22
N SER A 69 12.03 19.94 -3.63
CA SER A 69 13.47 19.66 -3.75
C SER A 69 13.88 19.48 -5.21
N ALA A 70 13.11 18.69 -5.98
CA ALA A 70 13.36 18.46 -7.39
C ALA A 70 13.26 19.75 -8.23
N VAL A 71 12.20 20.55 -8.02
CA VAL A 71 12.03 21.86 -8.69
C VAL A 71 13.20 22.79 -8.38
N HIS A 72 13.58 22.88 -7.11
CA HIS A 72 14.69 23.74 -6.66
C HIS A 72 16.02 23.31 -7.29
N LYS A 73 16.28 22.00 -7.42
CA LYS A 73 17.48 21.49 -8.10
C LYS A 73 17.50 21.92 -9.55
N ILE A 74 16.40 21.71 -10.29
CA ILE A 74 16.31 22.11 -11.71
C ILE A 74 16.48 23.61 -11.90
N GLN A 75 15.98 24.44 -10.98
CA GLN A 75 16.10 25.90 -11.09
C GLN A 75 17.48 26.44 -10.74
N ASN A 76 18.25 25.75 -9.89
CA ASN A 76 19.52 26.28 -9.38
C ASN A 76 20.77 25.58 -9.93
N GLU A 77 20.65 24.39 -10.51
CA GLU A 77 21.77 23.69 -11.10
C GLU A 77 21.94 24.08 -12.58
N THR A 78 23.20 24.40 -12.95
CA THR A 78 23.57 24.90 -14.29
C THR A 78 24.23 23.82 -15.17
N GLU A 79 24.40 22.59 -14.64
CA GLU A 79 25.06 21.50 -15.39
C GLU A 79 24.07 20.76 -16.29
N GLU A 80 24.20 20.98 -17.61
CA GLU A 80 23.27 20.56 -18.66
C GLU A 80 23.16 19.04 -18.92
N GLY A 81 23.93 18.16 -18.27
CA GLY A 81 23.99 16.74 -18.71
C GLY A 81 23.19 15.75 -17.88
N ASN A 82 22.84 16.05 -16.61
CA ASN A 82 22.25 15.08 -15.69
C ASN A 82 21.20 15.68 -14.73
N LEU A 83 20.78 16.89 -15.02
CA LEU A 83 19.94 17.71 -14.16
C LEU A 83 18.60 17.04 -13.79
N TYR A 84 17.88 16.55 -14.79
CA TYR A 84 16.58 15.90 -14.56
C TYR A 84 16.70 14.59 -13.79
N HIS A 85 17.75 13.80 -14.07
CA HIS A 85 17.99 12.56 -13.33
C HIS A 85 18.31 12.82 -11.85
N ALA A 86 19.17 13.81 -11.56
CA ALA A 86 19.48 14.21 -10.19
C ALA A 86 18.27 14.77 -9.44
N ALA A 87 17.39 15.50 -10.13
CA ALA A 87 16.17 16.02 -9.54
C ALA A 87 15.15 14.90 -9.24
N PHE A 88 14.95 13.95 -10.15
CA PHE A 88 14.04 12.83 -9.96
C PHE A 88 14.53 11.82 -8.95
N GLN A 89 15.84 11.69 -8.75
CA GLN A 89 16.40 10.73 -7.80
C GLN A 89 15.83 10.87 -6.38
N ASP A 90 15.65 12.09 -5.88
CA ASP A 90 15.06 12.33 -4.55
C ASP A 90 13.63 11.75 -4.45
N ILE A 91 12.85 11.86 -5.53
CA ILE A 91 11.48 11.34 -5.58
C ILE A 91 11.51 9.81 -5.67
N GLU A 92 12.38 9.25 -6.50
CA GLU A 92 12.54 7.81 -6.73
C GLU A 92 13.03 7.08 -5.49
N ASP A 93 14.00 7.65 -4.78
CA ASP A 93 14.52 7.11 -3.51
C ASP A 93 13.47 7.14 -2.40
N SER A 94 12.61 8.18 -2.41
CA SER A 94 11.57 8.34 -1.40
C SER A 94 10.40 7.38 -1.57
N TYR A 95 10.08 6.99 -2.80
CA TYR A 95 8.87 6.21 -3.12
C TYR A 95 9.16 4.85 -3.78
N SER A 96 10.41 4.53 -4.11
CA SER A 96 10.91 3.21 -4.58
C SER A 96 9.97 2.45 -5.53
N CYS A 97 9.32 3.16 -6.47
CA CYS A 97 8.34 2.59 -7.39
C CYS A 97 8.94 2.47 -8.80
N ARG A 98 9.01 1.23 -9.34
CA ARG A 98 9.56 0.98 -10.67
C ARG A 98 8.83 1.75 -11.79
N ARG A 99 7.51 1.93 -11.66
CA ARG A 99 6.72 2.68 -12.65
C ARG A 99 7.05 4.15 -12.64
N LEU A 100 7.34 4.70 -11.46
CA LEU A 100 7.80 6.05 -11.27
C LEU A 100 9.10 6.30 -12.06
N ILE A 101 10.10 5.44 -11.85
CA ILE A 101 11.39 5.50 -12.53
C ILE A 101 11.22 5.42 -14.05
N GLN A 102 10.44 4.45 -14.54
CA GLN A 102 10.19 4.28 -15.98
C GLN A 102 9.48 5.50 -16.61
N THR A 103 8.56 6.13 -15.86
CA THR A 103 7.87 7.33 -16.33
C THR A 103 8.81 8.52 -16.38
N HIS A 104 9.65 8.71 -15.36
CA HIS A 104 10.66 9.77 -15.35
C HIS A 104 11.66 9.64 -16.52
N GLU A 105 12.21 8.43 -16.73
CA GLU A 105 13.10 8.16 -17.85
C GLU A 105 12.43 8.46 -19.20
N PHE A 106 11.15 8.13 -19.35
CA PHE A 106 10.40 8.43 -20.55
C PHE A 106 10.24 9.95 -20.73
N LEU A 107 9.84 10.68 -19.68
CA LEU A 107 9.64 12.13 -19.74
C LEU A 107 10.94 12.88 -20.09
N VAL A 108 12.07 12.47 -19.49
CA VAL A 108 13.39 13.05 -19.82
C VAL A 108 13.70 12.85 -21.28
N LYS A 109 13.60 11.64 -21.80
CA LYS A 109 13.85 11.35 -23.21
C LYS A 109 12.88 12.09 -24.15
N ALA A 110 11.61 12.21 -23.75
CA ALA A 110 10.61 12.92 -24.54
C ALA A 110 10.91 14.43 -24.62
N GLU A 111 11.39 15.06 -23.53
CA GLU A 111 11.80 16.47 -23.56
C GLU A 111 13.09 16.68 -24.37
N GLU A 112 14.08 15.78 -24.26
CA GLU A 112 15.34 15.85 -24.98
C GLU A 112 15.18 15.70 -26.50
N ILE A 113 14.38 14.70 -26.92
CA ILE A 113 14.19 14.39 -28.34
C ILE A 113 13.26 15.42 -28.99
N GLY A 114 12.27 15.90 -28.24
CA GLY A 114 11.19 16.73 -28.78
C GLY A 114 10.31 15.93 -29.76
N GLY A 115 9.14 16.45 -30.06
CA GLY A 115 8.20 15.82 -30.99
C GLY A 115 6.83 15.54 -30.39
N ASP A 116 5.99 14.82 -31.12
CA ASP A 116 4.64 14.44 -30.66
C ASP A 116 4.66 13.08 -29.97
N PHE A 117 4.58 13.09 -28.65
CA PHE A 117 4.47 11.90 -27.80
C PHE A 117 3.05 11.63 -27.28
N SER A 118 2.04 12.30 -27.83
CA SER A 118 0.64 12.21 -27.36
C SER A 118 0.12 10.77 -27.23
N ASN A 119 0.44 9.91 -28.20
CA ASN A 119 0.04 8.51 -28.19
C ASN A 119 0.77 7.73 -27.09
N ALA A 120 2.07 7.94 -26.90
CA ALA A 120 2.85 7.26 -25.87
C ALA A 120 2.41 7.71 -24.47
N LEU A 121 2.15 9.00 -24.27
CA LEU A 121 1.60 9.54 -23.03
C LEU A 121 0.20 8.99 -22.73
N HIS A 122 -0.63 8.81 -23.77
CA HIS A 122 -1.94 8.18 -23.59
C HIS A 122 -1.82 6.73 -23.13
N ILE A 123 -0.89 5.97 -23.69
CA ILE A 123 -0.62 4.59 -23.27
C ILE A 123 -0.14 4.54 -21.80
N LEU A 124 0.76 5.45 -21.40
CA LEU A 124 1.22 5.53 -20.01
C LEU A 124 0.10 5.88 -19.03
N LEU A 125 -0.80 6.78 -19.41
CA LEU A 125 -1.99 7.12 -18.61
C LEU A 125 -2.92 5.91 -18.46
N LEU A 126 -3.17 5.15 -19.53
CA LEU A 126 -3.95 3.92 -19.47
C LEU A 126 -3.27 2.85 -18.60
N ASP A 127 -1.95 2.64 -18.76
CA ASP A 127 -1.21 1.68 -17.92
C ASP A 127 -1.25 2.07 -16.44
N ARG A 128 -1.12 3.36 -16.13
CA ARG A 128 -1.30 3.88 -14.76
C ARG A 128 -2.71 3.58 -14.24
N GLN A 129 -3.74 3.85 -15.04
CA GLN A 129 -5.14 3.61 -14.64
C GLN A 129 -5.39 2.12 -14.36
N LEU A 130 -4.95 1.23 -15.23
CA LEU A 130 -5.03 -0.21 -15.03
C LEU A 130 -4.25 -0.69 -13.81
N TRP A 131 -3.10 -0.08 -13.53
CA TRP A 131 -2.32 -0.39 -12.34
C TRP A 131 -3.07 -0.02 -11.05
N VAL A 132 -3.64 1.16 -10.99
CA VAL A 132 -4.44 1.64 -9.86
C VAL A 132 -5.64 0.73 -9.63
N GLU A 133 -6.37 0.39 -10.69
CA GLU A 133 -7.52 -0.51 -10.63
C GLU A 133 -7.13 -1.89 -10.06
N ARG A 134 -6.06 -2.50 -10.56
CA ARG A 134 -5.55 -3.79 -10.06
C ARG A 134 -5.17 -3.75 -8.58
N VAL A 135 -4.54 -2.67 -8.12
CA VAL A 135 -4.17 -2.53 -6.71
C VAL A 135 -5.41 -2.43 -5.84
N TYR A 136 -6.41 -1.67 -6.25
CA TYR A 136 -7.68 -1.59 -5.53
C TYR A 136 -8.45 -2.91 -5.52
N GLU A 137 -8.51 -3.63 -6.64
CA GLU A 137 -9.11 -4.98 -6.71
C GLU A 137 -8.43 -5.95 -5.74
N LEU A 138 -7.09 -5.99 -5.73
CA LEU A 138 -6.33 -6.81 -4.79
C LEU A 138 -6.58 -6.43 -3.34
N ALA A 139 -6.64 -5.14 -3.03
CA ALA A 139 -6.97 -4.65 -1.69
C ALA A 139 -8.39 -5.07 -1.26
N GLN A 140 -9.35 -5.02 -2.18
CA GLN A 140 -10.73 -5.47 -1.94
C GLN A 140 -10.81 -6.98 -1.73
N GLN A 141 -10.11 -7.77 -2.55
CA GLN A 141 -10.02 -9.22 -2.37
C GLN A 141 -9.43 -9.59 -0.99
N ARG A 142 -8.37 -8.93 -0.58
CA ARG A 142 -7.78 -9.11 0.76
C ARG A 142 -8.76 -8.75 1.88
N ARG A 143 -9.54 -7.70 1.74
CA ARG A 143 -10.60 -7.33 2.70
C ARG A 143 -11.69 -8.40 2.77
N ASN A 144 -12.12 -8.94 1.64
CA ASN A 144 -13.12 -10.00 1.58
C ASN A 144 -12.61 -11.29 2.23
N ILE A 145 -11.37 -11.68 1.97
CA ILE A 145 -10.75 -12.85 2.59
C ILE A 145 -10.71 -12.69 4.12
N ARG A 146 -10.26 -11.54 4.61
CA ARG A 146 -10.24 -11.24 6.06
C ARG A 146 -11.61 -11.33 6.69
N ARG A 147 -12.62 -10.76 6.04
CA ARG A 147 -14.02 -10.84 6.48
C ARG A 147 -14.53 -12.29 6.54
N ASN A 148 -14.23 -13.08 5.50
CA ASN A 148 -14.64 -14.49 5.46
C ASN A 148 -13.95 -15.32 6.54
N ILE A 149 -12.67 -15.10 6.82
CA ILE A 149 -11.96 -15.74 7.93
C ILE A 149 -12.61 -15.36 9.26
N PHE A 150 -12.95 -14.10 9.48
CA PHE A 150 -13.61 -13.64 10.70
C PHE A 150 -14.99 -14.28 10.89
N ILE A 151 -15.80 -14.34 9.83
CA ILE A 151 -17.13 -15.00 9.86
C ILE A 151 -16.97 -16.50 10.15
N SER A 152 -16.00 -17.17 9.51
CA SER A 152 -15.73 -18.59 9.75
C SER A 152 -15.33 -18.86 11.21
N LEU A 153 -14.50 -18.00 11.81
CA LEU A 153 -14.13 -18.10 13.22
C LEU A 153 -15.33 -17.91 14.15
N LEU A 154 -16.20 -16.95 13.85
CA LEU A 154 -17.44 -16.73 14.63
C LEU A 154 -18.38 -17.93 14.55
N LEU A 155 -18.58 -18.47 13.33
CA LEU A 155 -19.43 -19.65 13.13
C LEU A 155 -18.87 -20.85 13.88
N SER A 156 -17.58 -21.11 13.81
CA SER A 156 -16.97 -22.24 14.49
C SER A 156 -17.02 -22.08 16.02
N ALA A 157 -16.86 -20.87 16.55
CA ALA A 157 -17.07 -20.59 17.97
C ALA A 157 -18.53 -20.83 18.40
N GLY A 158 -19.50 -20.45 17.54
CA GLY A 158 -20.93 -20.73 17.76
C GLY A 158 -21.23 -22.22 17.82
N ILE A 159 -20.69 -22.99 16.87
CA ILE A 159 -20.82 -24.45 16.81
C ILE A 159 -20.23 -25.09 18.10
N CYS A 160 -19.02 -24.67 18.50
CA CYS A 160 -18.40 -25.14 19.72
C CYS A 160 -19.27 -24.86 20.94
N LYS A 161 -19.88 -23.68 21.03
CA LYS A 161 -20.77 -23.33 22.16
C LYS A 161 -22.04 -24.16 22.16
N ILE A 162 -22.65 -24.40 21.00
CA ILE A 162 -23.83 -25.28 20.88
C ILE A 162 -23.47 -26.72 21.28
N SER A 163 -22.35 -27.23 20.79
CA SER A 163 -21.87 -28.58 21.17
C SER A 163 -21.65 -28.71 22.68
N MET A 164 -21.12 -27.69 23.35
CA MET A 164 -20.96 -27.67 24.81
C MET A 164 -22.31 -27.74 25.55
N ILE A 165 -23.36 -27.12 25.00
CA ILE A 165 -24.71 -27.14 25.62
C ILE A 165 -25.37 -28.53 25.49
N MET A 166 -25.04 -29.25 24.40
CA MET A 166 -25.61 -30.58 24.12
C MET A 166 -24.86 -31.73 24.82
N LEU A 167 -23.67 -31.50 25.35
CA LEU A 167 -22.88 -32.47 26.05
C LEU A 167 -23.42 -32.67 27.51
N PRO A 168 -23.37 -33.91 28.05
CA PRO A 168 -23.73 -34.15 29.44
C PRO A 168 -22.91 -33.31 30.42
N LYS A 169 -23.53 -32.90 31.54
CA LYS A 169 -22.92 -31.98 32.53
C LYS A 169 -21.57 -32.45 33.09
N GLU A 170 -21.30 -33.74 33.06
CA GLU A 170 -20.05 -34.35 33.49
C GLU A 170 -18.85 -33.98 32.62
N PHE A 171 -19.06 -33.64 31.32
CA PHE A 171 -18.04 -33.17 30.43
C PHE A 171 -17.95 -31.63 30.34
N MET A 172 -18.90 -30.93 30.98
CA MET A 172 -18.97 -29.45 30.97
C MET A 172 -18.06 -28.78 31.99
N ALA A 173 -17.36 -29.53 32.83
CA ALA A 173 -16.46 -28.92 33.79
C ALA A 173 -15.34 -28.18 33.04
N LEU A 174 -15.47 -26.85 32.96
CA LEU A 174 -14.40 -25.93 32.49
C LEU A 174 -13.09 -26.17 33.25
N ASP A 175 -13.14 -26.87 34.37
CA ASP A 175 -12.00 -27.27 35.20
C ASP A 175 -11.31 -28.54 34.69
N HIS A 176 -11.90 -29.26 33.70
CA HIS A 176 -11.25 -30.45 33.16
C HIS A 176 -10.07 -30.05 32.24
N PRO A 177 -8.85 -30.54 32.49
CA PRO A 177 -7.64 -30.11 31.75
C PRO A 177 -7.73 -30.33 30.23
N LEU A 178 -8.50 -31.34 29.78
CA LEU A 178 -8.76 -31.58 28.35
C LEU A 178 -9.61 -30.48 27.72
N SER A 179 -10.63 -29.98 28.37
CA SER A 179 -11.48 -28.90 27.88
C SER A 179 -10.70 -27.58 27.77
N GLN A 180 -9.88 -27.29 28.78
CA GLN A 180 -9.01 -26.09 28.75
C GLN A 180 -7.96 -26.16 27.66
N SER A 181 -7.34 -27.32 27.43
CA SER A 181 -6.33 -27.49 26.37
C SER A 181 -6.95 -27.37 24.98
N MET A 182 -8.13 -27.92 24.74
CA MET A 182 -8.84 -27.79 23.45
C MET A 182 -9.24 -26.33 23.17
N THR A 183 -9.79 -25.64 24.19
CA THR A 183 -10.16 -24.22 24.02
C THR A 183 -8.94 -23.35 23.77
N ALA A 184 -7.84 -23.57 24.45
CA ALA A 184 -6.60 -22.86 24.24
C ALA A 184 -6.03 -23.13 22.84
N ALA A 185 -6.02 -24.37 22.38
CA ALA A 185 -5.57 -24.74 21.05
C ALA A 185 -6.42 -24.10 19.95
N TYR A 186 -7.74 -24.07 20.13
CA TYR A 186 -8.65 -23.41 19.20
C TYR A 186 -8.39 -21.89 19.12
N MET A 187 -8.25 -21.22 20.25
CA MET A 187 -7.95 -19.80 20.32
C MET A 187 -6.60 -19.47 19.66
N ILE A 188 -5.57 -20.26 19.92
CA ILE A 188 -4.24 -20.10 19.32
C ILE A 188 -4.30 -20.30 17.81
N SER A 189 -4.99 -21.33 17.33
CA SER A 189 -5.14 -21.58 15.89
C SER A 189 -5.92 -20.46 15.20
N GLY A 190 -7.00 -19.95 15.82
CA GLY A 190 -7.77 -18.82 15.31
C GLY A 190 -6.93 -17.54 15.16
N ILE A 191 -6.16 -17.21 16.19
CA ILE A 191 -5.25 -16.04 16.17
C ILE A 191 -4.17 -16.24 15.10
N THR A 192 -3.63 -17.45 14.96
CA THR A 192 -2.59 -17.76 13.96
C THR A 192 -3.13 -17.63 12.53
N ILE A 193 -4.33 -18.15 12.25
CA ILE A 193 -4.98 -18.05 10.93
C ILE A 193 -5.31 -16.58 10.62
N TRP A 194 -5.82 -15.83 11.59
CA TRP A 194 -6.05 -14.39 11.44
C TRP A 194 -4.77 -13.65 11.07
N PHE A 195 -3.69 -13.96 11.75
CA PHE A 195 -2.39 -13.34 11.52
C PHE A 195 -1.79 -13.70 10.14
N TRP A 196 -1.89 -14.98 9.73
CA TRP A 196 -1.44 -15.41 8.40
C TRP A 196 -2.26 -14.78 7.27
N GLY A 197 -3.55 -14.57 7.49
CA GLY A 197 -4.42 -13.86 6.53
C GLY A 197 -4.07 -12.38 6.35
N GLN A 198 -3.26 -11.80 7.25
CA GLN A 198 -2.74 -10.44 7.10
C GLN A 198 -1.42 -10.35 6.31
N LYS A 199 -0.67 -11.45 6.20
CA LYS A 199 0.71 -11.47 5.71
C LYS A 199 0.85 -11.69 4.20
N LYS A 200 -0.24 -11.87 3.47
CA LYS A 200 -0.32 -11.97 2.01
C LYS A 200 -1.20 -10.86 1.50
#